data_9ece5942e3cc5f336d68372462a1af43
#
_entry.id   9ece5942e3cc5f336d68372462a1af43
#
_cell.length_a   1.000
_cell.length_b   1.000
_cell.length_c   1.000
_cell.angle_alpha   90.00
_cell.angle_beta   90.00
_cell.angle_gamma   90.00
#
_symmetry.space_group_name_H-M   'P 1'
#
loop_
_entity.id
_entity.type
_entity.pdbx_description
1 polymer ?
#
loop_
_entity_poly.entity_id
_entity_poly.type
_entity_poly.pdbx_seq_one_letter_code
_entity_poly.pdbx_strand_id
1 'polypeptide(L)'
;MMTRREFIKVAGAGVLAVSCAGMLSGCDAIESLQDMDFVSVTIGEVKFMVGSSSCTPGRGSCFNFGTDLLIRNKTKSEVTIPASDITGIYYCKINGENKTYPMKYDNGNIVAPVTPSNELPTEIGDFGLTTEAEIPEDAVSQKVEFSIKYGGYKAIFAYSMTDDDWILPPQKEKIE
;
A
#
# COMPACT_ATOMS: atom_id res chain seq x y z
N MET A 1 -8.48 10.28 -18.36
CA MET A 1 -7.43 9.65 -17.53
C MET A 1 -7.71 8.15 -17.59
N MET A 2 -6.73 7.33 -17.95
CA MET A 2 -6.94 5.90 -18.14
C MET A 2 -6.94 5.22 -16.78
N THR A 3 -7.94 4.41 -16.47
CA THR A 3 -8.02 3.69 -15.20
C THR A 3 -6.99 2.55 -15.16
N ARG A 4 -6.59 2.11 -13.95
CA ARG A 4 -5.66 0.99 -13.76
C ARG A 4 -6.15 -0.27 -14.47
N ARG A 5 -7.47 -0.54 -14.43
CA ARG A 5 -8.10 -1.68 -15.16
C ARG A 5 -7.94 -1.57 -16.68
N GLU A 6 -8.01 -0.37 -17.23
CA GLU A 6 -7.80 -0.15 -18.68
C GLU A 6 -6.32 -0.31 -19.05
N PHE A 7 -5.41 0.15 -18.16
CA PHE A 7 -3.97 -0.02 -18.34
C PHE A 7 -3.58 -1.51 -18.31
N ILE A 8 -4.10 -2.30 -17.37
CA ILE A 8 -3.84 -3.75 -17.26
C ILE A 8 -4.35 -4.49 -18.51
N LYS A 9 -5.52 -4.12 -19.06
CA LYS A 9 -6.03 -4.73 -20.30
C LYS A 9 -5.14 -4.44 -21.50
N VAL A 10 -4.56 -3.26 -21.59
CA VAL A 10 -3.65 -2.86 -22.67
C VAL A 10 -2.26 -3.48 -22.46
N ALA A 11 -1.74 -3.51 -21.24
CA ALA A 11 -0.46 -4.12 -20.90
C ALA A 11 -0.49 -5.65 -21.04
N GLY A 12 -1.60 -6.31 -20.66
CA GLY A 12 -1.78 -7.75 -20.81
C GLY A 12 -1.76 -8.21 -22.25
N ALA A 13 -2.25 -7.40 -23.20
CA ALA A 13 -2.16 -7.70 -24.63
C ALA A 13 -0.74 -7.49 -25.20
N GLY A 14 0.06 -6.61 -24.59
CA GLY A 14 1.43 -6.33 -25.01
C GLY A 14 2.46 -7.35 -24.51
N VAL A 15 2.26 -7.91 -23.31
CA VAL A 15 3.20 -8.87 -22.68
C VAL A 15 3.27 -10.20 -23.44
N LEU A 16 2.21 -10.64 -24.09
CA LEU A 16 2.22 -11.84 -24.92
C LEU A 16 3.05 -11.70 -26.20
N ALA A 17 3.32 -10.47 -26.65
CA ALA A 17 4.12 -10.23 -27.86
C ALA A 17 5.63 -10.13 -27.58
N VAL A 18 6.05 -9.88 -26.33
CA VAL A 18 7.47 -9.74 -25.95
C VAL A 18 8.09 -11.07 -25.53
N SER A 19 7.30 -12.08 -25.20
CA SER A 19 7.78 -13.41 -24.76
C SER A 19 8.46 -14.24 -25.83
N CYS A 20 8.51 -13.78 -27.10
CA CYS A 20 9.14 -14.52 -28.21
C CYS A 20 10.48 -13.95 -28.69
N ALA A 21 10.97 -12.85 -28.14
CA ALA A 21 12.25 -12.27 -28.51
C ALA A 21 13.26 -12.38 -27.33
N GLY A 22 14.12 -13.34 -27.45
CA GLY A 22 15.15 -13.78 -26.55
C GLY A 22 15.82 -12.75 -25.64
N MET A 23 16.30 -13.28 -24.52
CA MET A 23 17.26 -12.69 -23.57
C MET A 23 16.69 -11.68 -22.56
N LEU A 24 15.81 -12.14 -21.69
CA LEU A 24 15.79 -11.61 -20.33
C LEU A 24 16.59 -12.58 -19.45
N SER A 25 17.90 -12.46 -19.51
CA SER A 25 18.78 -13.09 -18.53
C SER A 25 18.75 -12.21 -17.28
N GLY A 26 18.15 -12.71 -16.21
CA GLY A 26 18.36 -12.10 -14.93
C GLY A 26 17.13 -12.06 -14.03
N CYS A 27 17.39 -12.23 -12.75
CA CYS A 27 16.42 -12.13 -11.65
C CYS A 27 15.63 -10.80 -11.66
N ASP A 28 16.21 -9.73 -12.24
CA ASP A 28 15.57 -8.40 -12.34
C ASP A 28 14.30 -8.37 -13.20
N ALA A 29 14.22 -9.23 -14.21
CA ALA A 29 13.04 -9.30 -15.08
C ALA A 29 11.86 -9.99 -14.38
N ILE A 30 12.13 -11.01 -13.57
CA ILE A 30 11.10 -11.69 -12.76
C ILE A 30 10.62 -10.75 -11.66
N GLU A 31 11.55 -10.01 -11.03
CA GLU A 31 11.23 -9.01 -10.03
C GLU A 31 10.31 -7.90 -10.60
N SER A 32 10.61 -7.39 -11.80
CA SER A 32 9.81 -6.34 -12.43
C SER A 32 8.39 -6.81 -12.79
N LEU A 33 8.22 -8.05 -13.22
CA LEU A 33 6.91 -8.62 -13.56
C LEU A 33 6.05 -8.87 -12.31
N GLN A 34 6.65 -9.30 -11.20
CA GLN A 34 5.95 -9.54 -9.93
C GLN A 34 5.47 -8.25 -9.27
N ASP A 35 6.16 -7.13 -9.52
CA ASP A 35 5.85 -5.84 -8.92
C ASP A 35 4.88 -4.97 -9.77
N MET A 36 4.49 -5.42 -10.97
CA MET A 36 3.67 -4.61 -11.90
C MET A 36 2.27 -4.28 -11.37
N ASP A 37 1.73 -5.09 -10.47
CA ASP A 37 0.36 -4.91 -9.94
C ASP A 37 0.34 -4.13 -8.60
N PHE A 38 1.50 -3.74 -8.07
CA PHE A 38 1.62 -3.09 -6.77
C PHE A 38 2.01 -1.63 -6.88
N VAL A 39 1.39 -0.80 -6.05
CA VAL A 39 1.84 0.58 -5.82
C VAL A 39 2.97 0.54 -4.80
N SER A 40 4.12 1.15 -5.10
CA SER A 40 5.31 0.94 -4.27
C SER A 40 6.12 2.19 -3.96
N VAL A 41 6.77 2.19 -2.78
CA VAL A 41 7.75 3.18 -2.32
C VAL A 41 9.01 2.47 -1.85
N THR A 42 10.18 2.95 -2.29
CA THR A 42 11.47 2.41 -1.85
C THR A 42 12.18 3.40 -0.92
N ILE A 43 12.58 2.92 0.26
CA ILE A 43 13.38 3.66 1.25
C ILE A 43 14.67 2.89 1.48
N GLY A 44 15.80 3.42 0.98
CA GLY A 44 17.07 2.69 0.98
C GLY A 44 16.97 1.38 0.19
N GLU A 45 17.22 0.26 0.86
CA GLU A 45 17.15 -1.09 0.28
C GLU A 45 15.86 -1.84 0.65
N VAL A 46 14.86 -1.13 1.21
CA VAL A 46 13.55 -1.69 1.55
C VAL A 46 12.47 -1.11 0.66
N LYS A 47 11.70 -1.98 -0.01
CA LYS A 47 10.58 -1.61 -0.87
C LYS A 47 9.28 -2.04 -0.21
N PHE A 48 8.41 -1.07 0.01
CA PHE A 48 7.04 -1.25 0.50
C PHE A 48 6.10 -1.28 -0.70
N MET A 49 5.23 -2.27 -0.75
CA MET A 49 4.31 -2.47 -1.87
C MET A 49 2.91 -2.73 -1.34
N VAL A 50 1.91 -2.08 -1.93
CA VAL A 50 0.50 -2.26 -1.59
C VAL A 50 -0.28 -2.72 -2.80
N GLY A 51 -1.15 -3.70 -2.58
CA GLY A 51 -1.94 -4.35 -3.62
C GLY A 51 -3.43 -4.08 -3.48
N SER A 52 -4.21 -5.15 -3.44
CA SER A 52 -5.65 -5.08 -3.26
C SER A 52 -6.02 -4.42 -1.93
N SER A 53 -7.13 -3.70 -1.90
CA SER A 53 -7.62 -3.07 -0.69
C SER A 53 -9.07 -3.46 -0.43
N SER A 54 -9.42 -3.48 0.83
CA SER A 54 -10.78 -3.74 1.32
C SER A 54 -11.18 -2.72 2.38
N CYS A 55 -12.44 -2.35 2.38
CA CYS A 55 -12.96 -1.39 3.31
C CYS A 55 -14.25 -1.91 3.93
N THR A 56 -14.35 -1.84 5.25
CA THR A 56 -15.59 -2.09 5.94
C THR A 56 -16.12 -0.76 6.48
N PRO A 57 -17.22 -0.22 5.91
CA PRO A 57 -17.79 1.02 6.39
C PRO A 57 -18.26 0.87 7.83
N GLY A 58 -17.78 1.74 8.70
CA GLY A 58 -18.24 1.85 10.06
C GLY A 58 -19.59 2.57 10.10
N ARG A 59 -20.69 1.87 9.95
CA ARG A 59 -22.02 2.45 10.18
C ARG A 59 -22.28 2.49 11.68
N GLY A 60 -22.02 3.65 12.32
CA GLY A 60 -22.11 3.78 13.76
C GLY A 60 -21.07 2.93 14.51
N SER A 61 -19.92 2.65 13.87
CA SER A 61 -18.79 1.92 14.42
C SER A 61 -17.47 2.43 13.83
N CYS A 62 -16.36 1.90 14.28
CA CYS A 62 -15.05 2.25 13.69
C CYS A 62 -14.94 1.77 12.23
N PHE A 63 -14.38 2.61 11.38
CA PHE A 63 -14.09 2.27 10.00
C PHE A 63 -12.80 1.43 9.93
N ASN A 64 -12.82 0.35 9.14
CA ASN A 64 -11.68 -0.52 8.93
C ASN A 64 -11.23 -0.46 7.46
N PHE A 65 -9.93 -0.33 7.26
CA PHE A 65 -9.26 -0.40 5.97
C PHE A 65 -8.22 -1.51 6.01
N GLY A 66 -8.27 -2.43 5.06
CA GLY A 66 -7.28 -3.49 4.87
C GLY A 66 -6.63 -3.43 3.51
N THR A 67 -5.38 -3.87 3.39
CA THR A 67 -4.68 -4.01 2.11
C THR A 67 -3.64 -5.12 2.17
N ASP A 68 -3.31 -5.68 1.02
CA ASP A 68 -2.14 -6.53 0.88
C ASP A 68 -0.90 -5.65 1.00
N LEU A 69 -0.12 -5.82 2.07
CA LEU A 69 1.17 -5.16 2.24
C LEU A 69 2.28 -6.18 2.05
N LEU A 70 3.17 -5.92 1.08
CA LEU A 70 4.36 -6.71 0.85
C LEU A 70 5.60 -5.87 1.11
N ILE A 71 6.62 -6.48 1.70
CA ILE A 71 7.91 -5.83 1.97
C ILE A 71 9.03 -6.64 1.33
N ARG A 72 9.76 -6.02 0.42
CA ARG A 72 11.00 -6.56 -0.13
C ARG A 72 12.18 -5.93 0.60
N ASN A 73 12.83 -6.72 1.43
CA ASN A 73 13.98 -6.30 2.21
C ASN A 73 15.29 -6.79 1.57
N LYS A 74 16.02 -5.89 0.92
CA LYS A 74 17.33 -6.15 0.29
C LYS A 74 18.50 -5.77 1.21
N THR A 75 18.24 -5.41 2.48
CA THR A 75 19.31 -5.15 3.46
C THR A 75 20.01 -6.45 3.87
N LYS A 76 21.06 -6.33 4.67
CA LYS A 76 21.82 -7.49 5.17
C LYS A 76 21.23 -8.16 6.42
N SER A 77 20.14 -7.60 6.96
CA SER A 77 19.51 -8.08 8.19
C SER A 77 17.99 -7.93 8.13
N GLU A 78 17.30 -8.60 9.02
CA GLU A 78 15.88 -8.42 9.25
C GLU A 78 15.55 -6.96 9.57
N VAL A 79 14.42 -6.50 9.05
CA VAL A 79 13.86 -5.17 9.32
C VAL A 79 12.65 -5.31 10.22
N THR A 80 12.65 -4.58 11.33
CA THR A 80 11.50 -4.47 12.23
C THR A 80 10.93 -3.05 12.16
N ILE A 81 9.62 -2.95 11.93
CA ILE A 81 8.86 -1.69 11.91
C ILE A 81 7.91 -1.72 13.11
N PRO A 82 8.12 -0.84 14.11
CA PRO A 82 7.21 -0.72 15.23
C PRO A 82 5.78 -0.36 14.79
N ALA A 83 4.77 -0.91 15.44
CA ALA A 83 3.37 -0.54 15.17
C ALA A 83 3.13 0.97 15.30
N SER A 84 3.81 1.65 16.22
CA SER A 84 3.76 3.11 16.41
C SER A 84 4.27 3.93 15.22
N ASP A 85 5.04 3.31 14.32
CA ASP A 85 5.56 3.94 13.11
C ASP A 85 4.62 3.80 11.91
N ILE A 86 3.46 3.17 12.13
CA ILE A 86 2.40 2.99 11.15
C ILE A 86 1.20 3.82 11.59
N THR A 87 0.83 4.81 10.80
CA THR A 87 -0.30 5.71 11.10
C THR A 87 -1.16 5.92 9.87
N GLY A 88 -2.45 6.18 10.09
CA GLY A 88 -3.38 6.47 9.00
C GLY A 88 -4.32 7.60 9.32
N ILE A 89 -4.98 8.11 8.28
CA ILE A 89 -6.03 9.11 8.37
C ILE A 89 -7.16 8.70 7.41
N TYR A 90 -8.35 8.58 7.93
CA TYR A 90 -9.56 8.45 7.14
C TYR A 90 -10.18 9.82 6.89
N TYR A 91 -10.54 10.10 5.63
CA TYR A 91 -11.16 11.33 5.18
C TYR A 91 -12.58 11.05 4.72
N CYS A 92 -13.53 11.85 5.19
CA CYS A 92 -14.93 11.76 4.79
C CYS A 92 -15.60 13.13 4.75
N LYS A 93 -16.82 13.17 4.23
CA LYS A 93 -17.72 14.33 4.35
C LYS A 93 -18.89 13.97 5.25
N ILE A 94 -19.25 14.87 6.17
CA ILE A 94 -20.43 14.80 7.03
C ILE A 94 -21.17 16.11 6.85
N ASN A 95 -22.44 16.05 6.44
CA ASN A 95 -23.25 17.26 6.12
C ASN A 95 -22.55 18.23 5.13
N GLY A 96 -21.76 17.68 4.18
CA GLY A 96 -21.01 18.47 3.21
C GLY A 96 -19.66 19.01 3.70
N GLU A 97 -19.35 18.93 4.98
CA GLU A 97 -18.08 19.35 5.57
C GLU A 97 -17.03 18.22 5.56
N ASN A 98 -15.78 18.58 5.22
CA ASN A 98 -14.66 17.64 5.29
C ASN A 98 -14.31 17.34 6.77
N LYS A 99 -14.21 16.08 7.10
CA LYS A 99 -13.80 15.57 8.41
C LYS A 99 -12.67 14.57 8.23
N THR A 100 -11.83 14.45 9.27
CA THR A 100 -10.74 13.48 9.31
C THR A 100 -10.76 12.72 10.62
N TYR A 101 -10.42 11.43 10.55
CA TYR A 101 -10.34 10.54 11.70
C TYR A 101 -8.98 9.84 11.69
N PRO A 102 -8.20 9.96 12.78
CA PRO A 102 -6.98 9.18 12.93
C PRO A 102 -7.28 7.68 12.88
N MET A 103 -6.36 6.94 12.27
CA MET A 103 -6.40 5.49 12.22
C MET A 103 -5.13 4.91 12.82
N LYS A 104 -5.24 3.77 13.45
CA LYS A 104 -4.15 3.04 14.08
C LYS A 104 -4.00 1.65 13.50
N TYR A 105 -2.79 1.13 13.60
CA TYR A 105 -2.42 -0.24 13.30
C TYR A 105 -2.18 -0.98 14.63
N ASP A 106 -2.94 -2.04 14.88
CA ASP A 106 -2.94 -2.73 16.18
C ASP A 106 -2.34 -4.15 16.14
N ASN A 107 -1.81 -4.60 14.99
CA ASN A 107 -1.36 -6.00 14.83
C ASN A 107 0.11 -6.24 15.27
N GLY A 108 0.67 -5.34 16.09
CA GLY A 108 2.03 -5.48 16.60
C GLY A 108 3.10 -5.02 15.60
N ASN A 109 4.37 -5.32 15.91
CA ASN A 109 5.46 -4.92 15.03
C ASN A 109 5.47 -5.76 13.76
N ILE A 110 5.76 -5.10 12.62
CA ILE A 110 6.02 -5.80 11.36
C ILE A 110 7.48 -6.26 11.35
N VAL A 111 7.68 -7.53 11.00
CA VAL A 111 9.00 -8.12 10.86
C VAL A 111 9.17 -8.62 9.42
N ALA A 112 10.14 -8.05 8.70
CA ALA A 112 10.46 -8.42 7.34
C ALA A 112 11.88 -9.02 7.25
N PRO A 113 12.01 -10.35 7.07
CA PRO A 113 13.31 -11.00 6.86
C PRO A 113 13.97 -10.48 5.57
N VAL A 114 15.25 -10.75 5.42
CA VAL A 114 15.98 -10.47 4.17
C VAL A 114 15.31 -11.24 3.03
N THR A 115 14.98 -10.56 1.95
CA THR A 115 14.38 -11.17 0.75
C THR A 115 15.49 -11.52 -0.26
N PRO A 116 15.80 -12.81 -0.48
CA PRO A 116 16.71 -13.23 -1.55
C PRO A 116 16.25 -12.77 -2.93
N SER A 117 17.18 -12.59 -3.86
CA SER A 117 16.89 -12.02 -5.19
C SER A 117 15.91 -12.86 -6.03
N ASN A 118 15.81 -14.16 -5.72
CA ASN A 118 14.95 -15.12 -6.42
C ASN A 118 13.69 -15.49 -5.63
N GLU A 119 13.41 -14.81 -4.54
CA GLU A 119 12.24 -15.07 -3.70
C GLU A 119 11.22 -13.93 -3.77
N LEU A 120 9.99 -14.25 -3.41
CA LEU A 120 8.90 -13.29 -3.30
C LEU A 120 9.12 -12.37 -2.10
N PRO A 121 8.59 -11.13 -2.14
CA PRO A 121 8.55 -10.26 -0.98
C PRO A 121 7.82 -10.92 0.19
N THR A 122 8.14 -10.50 1.41
CA THR A 122 7.40 -10.92 2.60
C THR A 122 6.01 -10.30 2.57
N GLU A 123 4.99 -11.13 2.57
CA GLU A 123 3.61 -10.71 2.75
C GLU A 123 3.32 -10.48 4.24
N ILE A 124 2.76 -9.33 4.55
CA ILE A 124 2.30 -8.98 5.89
C ILE A 124 0.82 -9.32 5.95
N GLY A 125 0.51 -10.45 6.56
CA GLY A 125 -0.87 -10.88 6.77
C GLY A 125 -1.66 -9.89 7.62
N ASP A 126 -2.95 -9.74 7.30
CA ASP A 126 -3.90 -8.90 8.07
C ASP A 126 -3.44 -7.45 8.27
N PHE A 127 -2.75 -6.85 7.29
CA PHE A 127 -2.42 -5.43 7.37
C PHE A 127 -3.71 -4.61 7.29
N GLY A 128 -4.09 -4.05 8.43
CA GLY A 128 -5.32 -3.27 8.55
C GLY A 128 -5.18 -2.09 9.49
N LEU A 129 -5.94 -1.05 9.21
CA LEU A 129 -6.02 0.17 10.00
C LEU A 129 -7.47 0.40 10.42
N THR A 130 -7.65 0.82 11.66
CA THR A 130 -8.98 1.09 12.24
C THR A 130 -9.03 2.53 12.74
N THR A 131 -10.14 3.26 12.50
CA THR A 131 -10.32 4.59 13.08
C THR A 131 -10.41 4.50 14.60
N GLU A 132 -9.81 5.47 15.28
CA GLU A 132 -9.82 5.53 16.75
C GLU A 132 -11.19 5.92 17.31
N ALA A 133 -12.05 6.52 16.49
CA ALA A 133 -13.41 6.90 16.85
C ALA A 133 -14.42 6.32 15.89
N GLU A 134 -15.64 6.17 16.36
CA GLU A 134 -16.79 5.77 15.55
C GLU A 134 -17.11 6.81 14.47
N ILE A 135 -17.47 6.33 13.29
CA ILE A 135 -17.82 7.18 12.15
C ILE A 135 -19.35 7.32 12.10
N PRO A 136 -19.89 8.54 11.98
CA PRO A 136 -21.33 8.75 11.82
C PRO A 136 -21.90 8.01 10.60
N GLU A 137 -23.16 7.57 10.69
CA GLU A 137 -23.82 6.79 9.63
C GLU A 137 -23.98 7.56 8.31
N ASP A 138 -24.06 8.89 8.39
CA ASP A 138 -24.20 9.81 7.24
C ASP A 138 -22.85 10.22 6.62
N ALA A 139 -21.75 9.66 7.10
CA ALA A 139 -20.44 9.96 6.56
C ALA A 139 -20.27 9.40 5.14
N VAL A 140 -19.85 10.26 4.22
CA VAL A 140 -19.49 9.89 2.84
C VAL A 140 -17.99 9.73 2.75
N SER A 141 -17.51 8.50 2.60
CA SER A 141 -16.09 8.17 2.49
C SER A 141 -15.44 8.83 1.27
N GLN A 142 -14.24 9.36 1.44
CA GLN A 142 -13.48 9.99 0.36
C GLN A 142 -12.17 9.27 0.09
N LYS A 143 -11.30 9.17 1.09
CA LYS A 143 -10.00 8.48 0.96
C LYS A 143 -9.49 7.96 2.30
N VAL A 144 -8.59 7.02 2.22
CA VAL A 144 -7.68 6.64 3.31
C VAL A 144 -6.27 7.00 2.89
N GLU A 145 -5.50 7.57 3.82
CA GLU A 145 -4.08 7.80 3.66
C GLU A 145 -3.35 7.14 4.82
N PHE A 146 -2.29 6.40 4.56
CA PHE A 146 -1.47 5.85 5.63
C PHE A 146 0.01 5.98 5.32
N SER A 147 0.81 5.96 6.37
CA SER A 147 2.26 6.07 6.28
C SER A 147 2.97 5.02 7.12
N ILE A 148 4.10 4.58 6.61
CA ILE A 148 5.05 3.68 7.28
C ILE A 148 6.36 4.45 7.44
N LYS A 149 6.82 4.66 8.68
CA LYS A 149 8.12 5.29 8.95
C LYS A 149 9.21 4.23 8.94
N TYR A 150 10.29 4.51 8.21
CA TYR A 150 11.47 3.67 8.16
C TYR A 150 12.71 4.48 7.74
N GLY A 151 13.87 4.23 8.35
CA GLY A 151 15.14 4.79 7.92
C GLY A 151 15.19 6.32 7.79
N GLY A 152 14.46 7.05 8.64
CA GLY A 152 14.36 8.52 8.59
C GLY A 152 13.44 9.07 7.49
N TYR A 153 12.60 8.23 6.90
CA TYR A 153 11.59 8.60 5.89
C TYR A 153 10.22 8.01 6.21
N LYS A 154 9.20 8.57 5.57
CA LYS A 154 7.84 8.00 5.50
C LYS A 154 7.56 7.52 4.07
N ALA A 155 7.07 6.29 3.92
CA ALA A 155 6.36 5.86 2.74
C ALA A 155 4.88 6.19 2.95
N ILE A 156 4.26 6.95 2.05
CA ILE A 156 2.87 7.41 2.16
C ILE A 156 2.08 6.85 0.99
N PHE A 157 0.98 6.19 1.33
CA PHE A 157 0.03 5.60 0.39
C PHE A 157 -1.35 6.21 0.61
N ALA A 158 -2.06 6.49 -0.46
CA ALA A 158 -3.41 7.01 -0.40
C ALA A 158 -4.34 6.20 -1.32
N TYR A 159 -5.49 5.80 -0.80
CA TYR A 159 -6.53 5.06 -1.51
C TYR A 159 -7.79 5.91 -1.65
N SER A 160 -8.26 6.11 -2.88
CA SER A 160 -9.51 6.80 -3.18
C SER A 160 -10.70 5.86 -3.00
N MET A 161 -11.59 6.17 -2.07
CA MET A 161 -12.84 5.45 -1.87
C MET A 161 -13.88 5.75 -2.95
N THR A 162 -13.70 6.84 -3.69
CA THR A 162 -14.59 7.26 -4.77
C THR A 162 -14.26 6.55 -6.07
N ASP A 163 -12.97 6.40 -6.35
CA ASP A 163 -12.48 5.80 -7.59
C ASP A 163 -12.20 4.30 -7.43
N ASP A 164 -12.24 3.80 -6.19
CA ASP A 164 -11.90 2.42 -5.80
C ASP A 164 -10.50 2.02 -6.30
N ASP A 165 -9.52 2.94 -6.12
CA ASP A 165 -8.15 2.75 -6.60
C ASP A 165 -7.13 3.56 -5.80
N TRP A 166 -5.83 3.19 -5.93
CA TRP A 166 -4.72 3.91 -5.33
C TRP A 166 -4.47 5.27 -6.01
N ILE A 167 -4.23 6.30 -5.21
CA ILE A 167 -3.84 7.63 -5.69
C ILE A 167 -2.34 7.60 -6.02
N LEU A 168 -2.01 7.82 -7.28
CA LEU A 168 -0.64 7.75 -7.80
C LEU A 168 -0.04 9.14 -8.07
N PRO A 169 1.29 9.29 -7.92
CA PRO A 169 2.24 8.34 -7.33
C PRO A 169 2.16 8.34 -5.81
N PRO A 170 2.54 7.23 -5.14
CA PRO A 170 2.76 7.24 -3.70
C PRO A 170 3.93 8.15 -3.35
N GLN A 171 3.98 8.62 -2.12
CA GLN A 171 4.94 9.65 -1.72
C GLN A 171 6.02 9.08 -0.78
N LYS A 172 7.21 9.69 -0.85
CA LYS A 172 8.30 9.47 0.09
C LYS A 172 8.70 10.81 0.67
N GLU A 173 8.59 10.95 1.97
CA GLU A 173 8.95 12.17 2.70
C GLU A 173 10.07 11.90 3.70
N LYS A 174 11.00 12.84 3.84
CA LYS A 174 12.01 12.81 4.90
C LYS A 174 11.36 13.23 6.21
N ILE A 175 11.65 12.51 7.28
CA ILE A 175 11.24 12.88 8.64
C ILE A 175 12.25 13.92 9.15
N GLU A 176 11.77 15.09 9.57
CA GLU A 176 12.58 16.14 10.18
C GLU A 176 12.99 15.78 11.61
#